data_f924c3c2ad278e6c665c237207d180d7
#
_entry.id   f924c3c2ad278e6c665c237207d180d7
#
_cell.length_a   1.000
_cell.length_b   1.000
_cell.length_c   1.000
_cell.angle_alpha   90.00
_cell.angle_beta   90.00
_cell.angle_gamma   90.00
#
_symmetry.space_group_name_H-M   'P 1'
#
loop_
_entity.id
_entity.type
_entity.pdbx_description
1 polymer ?
#
loop_
_entity_poly.entity_id
_entity_poly.type
_entity_poly.pdbx_seq_one_letter_code
_entity_poly.pdbx_strand_id
1 'polypeptide(L)'
;ISGLRTLPLERLAFQPGSDATFSRSTLRDEALVPFADIDGVEATPLGASFVNAASSAGGPSLDLALFGVEADSFLVTRDDARAALAGPPGLVLASELEDEGVEVGDRYTLGGSEVELPVLGFTYAGTYGHAPIGFVALDTWQRIQFGAGADGRFSAVALRGGDGAALDVAAEYAGVDLLTKSQAYAGSPGYSAETMTMSLIRTFLLVISALVVGAFFTVLTVQRTRQIGLLKAMGATNGYIARDSVGQMALLVAVASGVGVAGGALVVA
;
A
#
# COMPACT_ATOMS: atom_id res chain seq x y z
N ILE A 1 4.46 -0.04 -2.73
CA ILE A 1 3.15 -0.04 -2.04
C ILE A 1 2.38 1.28 -2.28
N SER A 2 3.03 2.31 -2.81
CA SER A 2 2.41 3.63 -2.97
C SER A 2 1.38 3.70 -4.11
N GLY A 3 1.49 2.89 -5.14
CA GLY A 3 0.72 3.03 -6.37
C GLY A 3 -0.80 2.90 -6.20
N LEU A 4 -1.28 1.84 -5.54
CA LEU A 4 -2.71 1.73 -5.27
C LEU A 4 -3.23 2.86 -4.37
N ARG A 5 -2.36 3.45 -3.52
CA ARG A 5 -2.71 4.60 -2.66
C ARG A 5 -2.93 5.88 -3.45
N THR A 6 -2.24 6.04 -4.56
CA THR A 6 -2.33 7.24 -5.41
C THR A 6 -3.53 7.20 -6.34
N LEU A 7 -4.06 6.01 -6.66
CA LEU A 7 -5.27 5.89 -7.47
C LEU A 7 -6.47 6.52 -6.76
N PRO A 8 -7.32 7.27 -7.46
CA PRO A 8 -8.46 7.99 -6.88
C PRO A 8 -9.68 7.10 -6.66
N LEU A 9 -9.46 5.87 -6.16
CA LEU A 9 -10.50 4.94 -5.77
C LEU A 9 -10.69 4.92 -4.24
N GLU A 10 -11.84 4.52 -3.77
CA GLU A 10 -12.17 4.41 -2.35
C GLU A 10 -12.39 2.96 -1.91
N ARG A 11 -12.98 2.17 -2.80
CA ARG A 11 -13.25 0.75 -2.56
C ARG A 11 -12.90 -0.09 -3.79
N LEU A 12 -12.71 -1.38 -3.55
CA LEU A 12 -12.48 -2.40 -4.57
C LEU A 12 -13.36 -3.59 -4.29
N ALA A 13 -14.05 -4.08 -5.32
CA ALA A 13 -14.81 -5.33 -5.24
C ALA A 13 -14.03 -6.44 -5.94
N PHE A 14 -13.89 -7.56 -5.27
CA PHE A 14 -13.16 -8.73 -5.73
C PHE A 14 -14.04 -9.97 -5.79
N GLN A 15 -13.61 -10.98 -6.51
CA GLN A 15 -14.21 -12.31 -6.43
C GLN A 15 -14.08 -12.86 -4.99
N PRO A 16 -15.14 -13.46 -4.42
CA PRO A 16 -15.10 -14.05 -3.09
C PRO A 16 -13.98 -15.07 -2.93
N GLY A 17 -13.27 -14.99 -1.81
CA GLY A 17 -12.16 -15.89 -1.50
C GLY A 17 -10.85 -15.59 -2.25
N SER A 18 -10.74 -14.44 -2.92
CA SER A 18 -9.50 -14.00 -3.56
C SER A 18 -8.47 -13.42 -2.59
N ASP A 19 -8.85 -13.19 -1.33
CA ASP A 19 -8.04 -12.54 -0.28
C ASP A 19 -7.46 -11.18 -0.75
N ALA A 20 -8.27 -10.38 -1.44
CA ALA A 20 -7.89 -9.11 -2.05
C ALA A 20 -6.69 -9.18 -3.02
N THR A 21 -6.44 -10.36 -3.59
CA THR A 21 -5.34 -10.59 -4.51
C THR A 21 -5.85 -10.56 -5.95
N PHE A 22 -5.41 -9.57 -6.74
CA PHE A 22 -5.86 -9.38 -8.12
C PHE A 22 -5.68 -10.63 -9.00
N SER A 23 -4.56 -11.34 -8.87
CA SER A 23 -4.29 -12.55 -9.65
C SER A 23 -5.17 -13.75 -9.30
N ARG A 24 -5.90 -13.70 -8.19
CA ARG A 24 -6.85 -14.72 -7.74
C ARG A 24 -8.30 -14.32 -7.95
N SER A 25 -8.53 -13.14 -8.52
CA SER A 25 -9.85 -12.56 -8.75
C SER A 25 -10.10 -12.42 -10.25
N THR A 26 -11.21 -12.95 -10.71
CA THR A 26 -11.69 -12.79 -12.09
C THR A 26 -13.18 -12.52 -12.05
N LEU A 27 -13.53 -11.29 -12.38
CA LEU A 27 -14.90 -10.82 -12.50
C LEU A 27 -15.26 -10.63 -13.98
N ARG A 28 -16.54 -10.37 -14.24
CA ARG A 28 -17.09 -10.07 -15.56
C ARG A 28 -17.95 -8.82 -15.49
N ASP A 29 -18.36 -8.33 -16.66
CA ASP A 29 -19.17 -7.10 -16.78
C ASP A 29 -20.44 -7.11 -15.93
N GLU A 30 -21.03 -8.31 -15.68
CA GLU A 30 -22.20 -8.42 -14.82
C GLU A 30 -21.96 -7.94 -13.39
N ALA A 31 -20.70 -7.99 -12.90
CA ALA A 31 -20.35 -7.52 -11.57
C ALA A 31 -20.36 -5.98 -11.44
N LEU A 32 -20.35 -5.24 -12.55
CA LEU A 32 -20.46 -3.78 -12.57
C LEU A 32 -21.90 -3.29 -12.40
N VAL A 33 -22.86 -4.05 -12.92
CA VAL A 33 -24.27 -3.63 -13.05
C VAL A 33 -24.87 -3.15 -11.73
N PRO A 34 -24.73 -3.86 -10.59
CA PRO A 34 -25.35 -3.42 -9.33
C PRO A 34 -24.79 -2.10 -8.78
N PHE A 35 -23.57 -1.72 -9.17
CA PHE A 35 -22.94 -0.47 -8.74
C PHE A 35 -23.28 0.70 -9.66
N ALA A 36 -23.57 0.45 -10.93
CA ALA A 36 -23.88 1.48 -11.93
C ALA A 36 -25.21 2.21 -11.64
N ASP A 37 -26.14 1.56 -10.94
CA ASP A 37 -27.46 2.10 -10.62
C ASP A 37 -27.49 2.92 -9.32
N ILE A 38 -26.35 3.07 -8.63
CA ILE A 38 -26.28 3.81 -7.36
C ILE A 38 -25.92 5.28 -7.63
N ASP A 39 -26.76 6.19 -7.19
CA ASP A 39 -26.52 7.62 -7.33
C ASP A 39 -25.18 8.06 -6.67
N GLY A 40 -24.38 8.77 -7.44
CA GLY A 40 -23.08 9.31 -6.97
C GLY A 40 -21.96 8.27 -6.86
N VAL A 41 -22.15 7.07 -7.41
CA VAL A 41 -21.10 6.04 -7.55
C VAL A 41 -20.54 6.06 -8.96
N GLU A 42 -19.22 6.07 -9.03
CA GLU A 42 -18.50 5.74 -10.25
C GLU A 42 -17.88 4.36 -10.09
N ALA A 43 -18.22 3.45 -10.98
CA ALA A 43 -17.71 2.08 -11.02
C ALA A 43 -16.98 1.85 -12.34
N THR A 44 -15.78 1.28 -12.28
CA THR A 44 -15.00 0.97 -13.48
C THR A 44 -14.29 -0.37 -13.31
N PRO A 45 -14.14 -1.18 -14.38
CA PRO A 45 -13.39 -2.41 -14.34
C PRO A 45 -11.89 -2.10 -14.20
N LEU A 46 -11.19 -2.95 -13.45
CA LEU A 46 -9.75 -2.86 -13.25
C LEU A 46 -9.11 -4.23 -13.47
N GLY A 47 -8.27 -4.35 -14.48
CA GLY A 47 -7.36 -5.46 -14.66
C GLY A 47 -6.07 -5.21 -13.89
N ALA A 48 -5.48 -6.23 -13.26
CA ALA A 48 -4.16 -6.12 -12.67
C ALA A 48 -3.39 -7.44 -12.75
N SER A 49 -2.17 -7.39 -13.24
CA SER A 49 -1.26 -8.54 -13.35
C SER A 49 0.19 -8.10 -13.22
N PHE A 50 1.08 -9.03 -12.87
CA PHE A 50 2.51 -8.80 -12.94
C PHE A 50 3.03 -9.38 -14.25
N VAL A 51 3.83 -8.61 -14.95
CA VAL A 51 4.42 -9.02 -16.23
C VAL A 51 5.89 -8.61 -16.27
N ASN A 52 6.72 -9.45 -16.88
CA ASN A 52 8.06 -9.06 -17.29
C ASN A 52 7.97 -8.49 -18.72
N ALA A 53 8.52 -7.33 -18.95
CA ALA A 53 8.56 -6.65 -20.23
C ALA A 53 10.00 -6.63 -20.75
N ALA A 54 10.28 -7.36 -21.83
CA ALA A 54 11.59 -7.42 -22.45
C ALA A 54 11.72 -6.35 -23.53
N SER A 55 12.76 -5.53 -23.49
CA SER A 55 13.01 -4.52 -24.50
C SER A 55 13.33 -5.17 -25.85
N SER A 56 12.65 -4.74 -26.92
CA SER A 56 12.89 -5.22 -28.29
C SER A 56 14.18 -4.64 -28.89
N ALA A 57 14.72 -3.55 -28.33
CA ALA A 57 15.95 -2.89 -28.76
C ALA A 57 17.20 -3.30 -27.96
N GLY A 58 17.08 -4.28 -27.04
CA GLY A 58 18.20 -4.72 -26.19
C GLY A 58 18.45 -3.82 -24.98
N GLY A 59 17.50 -2.96 -24.62
CA GLY A 59 17.47 -2.20 -23.36
C GLY A 59 17.16 -3.08 -22.15
N PRO A 60 17.02 -2.46 -20.96
CA PRO A 60 16.69 -3.20 -19.73
C PRO A 60 15.31 -3.89 -19.83
N SER A 61 15.18 -5.05 -19.23
CA SER A 61 13.87 -5.65 -18.98
C SER A 61 13.22 -5.01 -17.75
N LEU A 62 11.91 -4.86 -17.77
CA LEU A 62 11.13 -4.23 -16.72
C LEU A 62 10.19 -5.27 -16.09
N ASP A 63 10.16 -5.30 -14.76
CA ASP A 63 9.12 -6.00 -14.03
C ASP A 63 8.00 -5.00 -13.72
N LEU A 64 6.83 -5.18 -14.33
CA LEU A 64 5.73 -4.22 -14.24
C LEU A 64 4.53 -4.81 -13.50
N ALA A 65 3.91 -4.00 -12.67
CA ALA A 65 2.52 -4.20 -12.26
C ALA A 65 1.62 -3.57 -13.34
N LEU A 66 1.12 -4.39 -14.25
CA LEU A 66 0.35 -3.94 -15.40
C LEU A 66 -1.12 -3.80 -15.03
N PHE A 67 -1.65 -2.58 -15.14
CA PHE A 67 -3.03 -2.23 -14.89
C PHE A 67 -3.77 -1.99 -16.20
N GLY A 68 -4.82 -2.80 -16.43
CA GLY A 68 -5.78 -2.61 -17.52
C GLY A 68 -6.91 -1.72 -17.06
N VAL A 69 -7.08 -0.58 -17.72
CA VAL A 69 -8.06 0.45 -17.35
C VAL A 69 -8.83 0.95 -18.58
N GLU A 70 -10.04 1.41 -18.38
CA GLU A 70 -10.74 2.18 -19.41
C GLU A 70 -10.14 3.58 -19.48
N ALA A 71 -9.90 4.08 -20.69
CA ALA A 71 -9.20 5.36 -20.90
C ALA A 71 -9.95 6.56 -20.29
N ASP A 72 -11.27 6.52 -20.26
CA ASP A 72 -12.15 7.55 -19.71
C ASP A 72 -12.45 7.37 -18.22
N SER A 73 -11.95 6.28 -17.60
CA SER A 73 -12.20 6.01 -16.19
C SER A 73 -11.54 7.04 -15.27
N PHE A 74 -12.12 7.19 -14.08
CA PHE A 74 -11.56 8.06 -13.04
C PHE A 74 -10.18 7.61 -12.53
N LEU A 75 -9.75 6.38 -12.84
CA LEU A 75 -8.43 5.87 -12.45
C LEU A 75 -7.29 6.58 -13.20
N VAL A 76 -7.56 7.11 -14.39
CA VAL A 76 -6.60 7.84 -15.20
C VAL A 76 -6.80 9.34 -14.98
N THR A 77 -5.96 9.93 -14.15
CA THR A 77 -6.13 11.34 -13.71
C THR A 77 -5.54 12.37 -14.66
N ARG A 78 -4.59 11.99 -15.51
CA ARG A 78 -3.92 12.90 -16.44
C ARG A 78 -4.54 12.80 -17.82
N ASP A 79 -4.79 13.96 -18.44
CA ASP A 79 -5.43 14.02 -19.75
C ASP A 79 -4.53 13.48 -20.86
N ASP A 80 -3.21 13.67 -20.79
CA ASP A 80 -2.25 13.10 -21.74
C ASP A 80 -2.21 11.56 -21.68
N ALA A 81 -2.22 10.99 -20.47
CA ALA A 81 -2.29 9.54 -20.27
C ALA A 81 -3.62 8.97 -20.77
N ARG A 82 -4.73 9.70 -20.52
CA ARG A 82 -6.07 9.33 -21.00
C ARG A 82 -6.13 9.32 -22.52
N ALA A 83 -5.58 10.36 -23.16
CA ALA A 83 -5.51 10.46 -24.61
C ALA A 83 -4.63 9.34 -25.21
N ALA A 84 -3.51 9.02 -24.57
CA ALA A 84 -2.65 7.92 -24.98
C ALA A 84 -3.35 6.56 -24.92
N LEU A 85 -4.06 6.27 -23.82
CA LEU A 85 -4.78 5.01 -23.63
C LEU A 85 -6.03 4.87 -24.52
N ALA A 86 -6.63 5.97 -24.95
CA ALA A 86 -7.73 5.98 -25.92
C ALA A 86 -7.26 5.77 -27.37
N GLY A 87 -5.96 5.83 -27.61
CA GLY A 87 -5.33 5.67 -28.92
C GLY A 87 -4.97 4.22 -29.27
N PRO A 88 -3.94 4.03 -30.10
CA PRO A 88 -3.43 2.71 -30.42
C PRO A 88 -2.89 1.98 -29.18
N PRO A 89 -2.91 0.64 -29.16
CA PRO A 89 -2.39 -0.14 -28.05
C PRO A 89 -0.94 0.21 -27.71
N GLY A 90 -0.67 0.48 -26.41
CA GLY A 90 0.67 0.82 -25.90
C GLY A 90 0.67 0.95 -24.39
N LEU A 91 1.83 1.25 -23.85
CA LEU A 91 2.12 1.34 -22.42
C LEU A 91 2.20 2.80 -21.98
N VAL A 92 1.52 3.15 -20.90
CA VAL A 92 1.75 4.39 -20.15
C VAL A 92 2.41 3.99 -18.84
N LEU A 93 3.67 4.34 -18.65
CA LEU A 93 4.51 3.84 -17.58
C LEU A 93 4.61 4.83 -16.41
N ALA A 94 5.04 4.33 -15.25
CA ALA A 94 5.40 5.19 -14.13
C ALA A 94 6.60 6.09 -14.48
N SER A 95 6.55 7.36 -14.05
CA SER A 95 7.58 8.36 -14.39
C SER A 95 8.98 8.00 -13.89
N GLU A 96 9.09 7.18 -12.84
CA GLU A 96 10.37 6.70 -12.35
C GLU A 96 11.16 5.92 -13.41
N LEU A 97 10.49 5.27 -14.35
CA LEU A 97 11.14 4.53 -15.44
C LEU A 97 11.76 5.44 -16.51
N GLU A 98 11.28 6.68 -16.65
CA GLU A 98 11.93 7.68 -17.48
C GLU A 98 13.33 8.03 -16.97
N ASP A 99 13.46 8.15 -15.63
CA ASP A 99 14.76 8.38 -14.97
C ASP A 99 15.71 7.16 -15.10
N GLU A 100 15.17 5.96 -15.31
CA GLU A 100 15.92 4.73 -15.59
C GLU A 100 16.31 4.54 -17.06
N GLY A 101 15.96 5.50 -17.92
CA GLY A 101 16.35 5.53 -19.32
C GLY A 101 15.38 4.89 -20.29
N VAL A 102 14.12 4.72 -19.89
CA VAL A 102 13.03 4.33 -20.81
C VAL A 102 12.51 5.57 -21.54
N GLU A 103 12.37 5.47 -22.84
CA GLU A 103 11.93 6.59 -23.69
C GLU A 103 10.56 6.30 -24.34
N VAL A 104 9.83 7.37 -24.66
CA VAL A 104 8.61 7.25 -25.47
C VAL A 104 8.97 6.72 -26.87
N GLY A 105 8.25 5.68 -27.28
CA GLY A 105 8.50 4.97 -28.54
C GLY A 105 9.29 3.67 -28.36
N ASP A 106 9.93 3.45 -27.21
CA ASP A 106 10.55 2.16 -26.89
C ASP A 106 9.51 1.05 -26.96
N ARG A 107 9.92 -0.13 -27.41
CA ARG A 107 9.02 -1.26 -27.59
C ARG A 107 9.39 -2.39 -26.62
N TYR A 108 8.37 -2.93 -25.99
CA TYR A 108 8.50 -4.01 -25.04
C TYR A 108 7.60 -5.19 -25.38
N THR A 109 8.18 -6.38 -25.40
CA THR A 109 7.43 -7.66 -25.48
C THR A 109 7.05 -8.10 -24.09
N LEU A 110 5.75 -8.27 -23.85
CA LEU A 110 5.24 -8.64 -22.53
C LEU A 110 5.31 -10.15 -22.34
N GLY A 111 6.00 -10.56 -21.28
CA GLY A 111 6.18 -11.97 -20.93
C GLY A 111 4.87 -12.70 -20.67
N GLY A 112 4.79 -13.97 -21.15
CA GLY A 112 3.56 -14.78 -21.10
C GLY A 112 2.60 -14.52 -22.26
N SER A 113 2.85 -13.47 -23.06
CA SER A 113 2.16 -13.20 -24.31
C SER A 113 3.20 -12.80 -25.37
N GLU A 114 2.86 -12.95 -26.65
CA GLU A 114 3.68 -12.45 -27.76
C GLU A 114 3.34 -11.00 -28.13
N VAL A 115 2.69 -10.27 -27.23
CA VAL A 115 2.23 -8.91 -27.49
C VAL A 115 3.39 -7.95 -27.26
N GLU A 116 3.73 -7.23 -28.33
CA GLU A 116 4.71 -6.14 -28.29
C GLU A 116 3.99 -4.80 -28.30
N LEU A 117 4.31 -3.94 -27.32
CA LEU A 117 3.70 -2.62 -27.15
C LEU A 117 4.74 -1.51 -27.11
N PRO A 118 4.46 -0.36 -27.76
CA PRO A 118 5.27 0.84 -27.60
C PRO A 118 4.96 1.56 -26.28
N VAL A 119 5.94 2.25 -25.73
CA VAL A 119 5.75 3.23 -24.65
C VAL A 119 5.11 4.49 -25.27
N LEU A 120 3.93 4.86 -24.78
CA LEU A 120 3.16 6.01 -25.25
C LEU A 120 3.42 7.26 -24.41
N GLY A 121 3.88 7.10 -23.18
CA GLY A 121 4.14 8.22 -22.27
C GLY A 121 4.33 7.75 -20.83
N PHE A 122 4.43 8.73 -19.94
CA PHE A 122 4.66 8.50 -18.52
C PHE A 122 3.59 9.17 -17.67
N THR A 123 3.30 8.57 -16.51
CA THR A 123 2.37 9.11 -15.53
C THR A 123 2.82 8.77 -14.11
N TYR A 124 2.40 9.59 -13.14
CA TYR A 124 2.66 9.28 -11.75
C TYR A 124 1.70 8.18 -11.28
N ALA A 125 2.20 6.97 -11.19
CA ALA A 125 1.42 5.81 -10.76
C ALA A 125 2.01 5.09 -9.54
N GLY A 126 3.32 5.28 -9.27
CA GLY A 126 4.04 4.61 -8.18
C GLY A 126 4.22 3.12 -8.42
N THR A 127 4.29 2.35 -7.32
CA THR A 127 4.58 0.92 -7.34
C THR A 127 3.45 0.10 -6.73
N TYR A 128 3.24 -1.11 -7.23
CA TYR A 128 2.39 -2.13 -6.63
C TYR A 128 3.18 -3.43 -6.49
N GLY A 129 3.25 -4.01 -5.27
CA GLY A 129 4.05 -5.21 -5.02
C GLY A 129 5.53 -5.05 -5.37
N HIS A 130 6.11 -3.86 -5.14
CA HIS A 130 7.49 -3.44 -5.48
C HIS A 130 7.77 -3.25 -6.99
N ALA A 131 6.83 -3.57 -7.87
CA ALA A 131 6.97 -3.30 -9.29
C ALA A 131 6.36 -1.93 -9.66
N PRO A 132 6.98 -1.13 -10.54
CA PRO A 132 6.40 0.09 -11.07
C PRO A 132 5.11 -0.22 -11.83
N ILE A 133 4.12 0.67 -11.71
CA ILE A 133 2.84 0.51 -12.39
C ILE A 133 2.97 0.96 -13.84
N GLY A 134 2.49 0.10 -14.75
CA GLY A 134 2.21 0.45 -16.13
C GLY A 134 0.72 0.34 -16.43
N PHE A 135 0.16 1.32 -17.14
CA PHE A 135 -1.21 1.28 -17.62
C PHE A 135 -1.26 0.85 -19.08
N VAL A 136 -2.28 0.05 -19.39
CA VAL A 136 -2.72 -0.26 -20.75
C VAL A 136 -4.25 -0.13 -20.83
N ALA A 137 -4.77 0.03 -22.04
CA ALA A 137 -6.21 -0.08 -22.25
C ALA A 137 -6.73 -1.46 -21.80
N LEU A 138 -7.92 -1.49 -21.21
CA LEU A 138 -8.48 -2.72 -20.62
C LEU A 138 -8.55 -3.86 -21.62
N ASP A 139 -8.97 -3.61 -22.85
CA ASP A 139 -9.03 -4.61 -23.93
C ASP A 139 -7.66 -5.18 -24.27
N THR A 140 -6.62 -4.38 -24.21
CA THR A 140 -5.23 -4.80 -24.42
C THR A 140 -4.76 -5.67 -23.25
N TRP A 141 -5.06 -5.29 -22.00
CA TRP A 141 -4.78 -6.11 -20.83
C TRP A 141 -5.49 -7.46 -20.88
N GLN A 142 -6.77 -7.46 -21.26
CA GLN A 142 -7.55 -8.68 -21.43
C GLN A 142 -6.90 -9.63 -22.46
N ARG A 143 -6.46 -9.12 -23.59
CA ARG A 143 -5.75 -9.92 -24.61
C ARG A 143 -4.43 -10.49 -24.11
N ILE A 144 -3.66 -9.71 -23.34
CA ILE A 144 -2.40 -10.16 -22.74
C ILE A 144 -2.66 -11.28 -21.75
N GLN A 145 -3.67 -11.12 -20.87
CA GLN A 145 -3.93 -12.03 -19.77
C GLN A 145 -4.68 -13.30 -20.17
N PHE A 146 -5.62 -13.22 -21.11
CA PHE A 146 -6.54 -14.29 -21.45
C PHE A 146 -6.50 -14.72 -22.92
N GLY A 147 -5.75 -14.03 -23.77
CA GLY A 147 -5.70 -14.31 -25.20
C GLY A 147 -7.03 -14.05 -25.90
N ALA A 148 -7.39 -14.91 -26.87
CA ALA A 148 -8.58 -14.76 -27.71
C ALA A 148 -9.92 -14.99 -26.96
N GLY A 149 -9.91 -15.48 -25.72
CA GLY A 149 -11.11 -15.72 -24.90
C GLY A 149 -11.32 -14.68 -23.79
N ALA A 150 -10.89 -13.46 -24.04
CA ALA A 150 -10.75 -12.41 -23.02
C ALA A 150 -12.03 -11.68 -22.62
N ASP A 151 -13.12 -11.83 -23.40
CA ASP A 151 -14.30 -10.96 -23.37
C ASP A 151 -14.86 -10.68 -21.97
N GLY A 152 -14.90 -9.39 -21.61
CA GLY A 152 -15.53 -8.88 -20.42
C GLY A 152 -14.91 -9.34 -19.09
N ARG A 153 -13.65 -9.82 -19.07
CA ARG A 153 -12.96 -10.25 -17.85
C ARG A 153 -12.04 -9.19 -17.30
N PHE A 154 -12.06 -9.02 -15.97
CA PHE A 154 -11.16 -8.13 -15.25
C PHE A 154 -10.94 -8.62 -13.81
N SER A 155 -10.00 -8.03 -13.09
CA SER A 155 -9.62 -8.52 -11.76
C SER A 155 -10.50 -7.98 -10.64
N ALA A 156 -10.92 -6.72 -10.72
CA ALA A 156 -11.70 -6.06 -9.66
C ALA A 156 -12.56 -4.94 -10.22
N VAL A 157 -13.62 -4.57 -9.51
CA VAL A 157 -14.34 -3.30 -9.75
C VAL A 157 -13.74 -2.23 -8.85
N ALA A 158 -13.26 -1.15 -9.44
CA ALA A 158 -12.84 0.03 -8.72
C ALA A 158 -14.02 0.98 -8.54
N LEU A 159 -14.21 1.48 -7.32
CA LEU A 159 -15.36 2.29 -6.93
C LEU A 159 -14.89 3.61 -6.31
N ARG A 160 -15.60 4.69 -6.65
CA ARG A 160 -15.44 6.02 -6.08
C ARG A 160 -16.82 6.62 -5.77
N GLY A 161 -16.96 7.24 -4.58
CA GLY A 161 -18.22 7.84 -4.12
C GLY A 161 -19.23 6.83 -3.61
N GLY A 162 -20.44 7.33 -3.35
CA GLY A 162 -21.58 6.55 -2.90
C GLY A 162 -21.68 6.34 -1.39
N ASP A 163 -22.90 5.99 -0.95
CA ASP A 163 -23.13 5.59 0.44
C ASP A 163 -22.66 4.16 0.71
N GLY A 164 -21.97 3.99 1.84
CA GLY A 164 -21.41 2.70 2.22
C GLY A 164 -22.43 1.57 2.32
N ALA A 165 -23.62 1.86 2.86
CA ALA A 165 -24.67 0.85 3.02
C ALA A 165 -25.26 0.42 1.67
N ALA A 166 -25.43 1.36 0.72
CA ALA A 166 -25.88 1.05 -0.63
C ALA A 166 -24.85 0.20 -1.39
N LEU A 167 -23.55 0.51 -1.22
CA LEU A 167 -22.46 -0.27 -1.83
C LEU A 167 -22.38 -1.69 -1.25
N ASP A 168 -22.61 -1.87 0.06
CA ASP A 168 -22.60 -3.19 0.69
C ASP A 168 -23.77 -4.07 0.16
N VAL A 169 -24.95 -3.50 -0.02
CA VAL A 169 -26.11 -4.20 -0.63
C VAL A 169 -25.83 -4.57 -2.09
N ALA A 170 -25.24 -3.66 -2.86
CA ALA A 170 -24.89 -3.93 -4.26
C ALA A 170 -23.84 -5.04 -4.37
N ALA A 171 -22.84 -5.06 -3.46
CA ALA A 171 -21.83 -6.08 -3.40
C ALA A 171 -22.39 -7.47 -3.08
N GLU A 172 -23.33 -7.53 -2.13
CA GLU A 172 -24.05 -8.77 -1.81
C GLU A 172 -24.84 -9.29 -3.03
N TYR A 173 -25.54 -8.39 -3.73
CA TYR A 173 -26.28 -8.74 -4.95
C TYR A 173 -25.35 -9.19 -6.09
N ALA A 174 -24.21 -8.53 -6.26
CA ALA A 174 -23.21 -8.90 -7.25
C ALA A 174 -22.43 -10.19 -6.87
N GLY A 175 -22.53 -10.63 -5.61
CA GLY A 175 -21.79 -11.79 -5.10
C GLY A 175 -20.29 -11.53 -5.06
N VAL A 176 -19.85 -10.32 -4.64
CA VAL A 176 -18.46 -9.90 -4.57
C VAL A 176 -18.06 -9.48 -3.16
N ASP A 177 -16.78 -9.60 -2.85
CA ASP A 177 -16.20 -9.09 -1.60
C ASP A 177 -15.84 -7.61 -1.79
N LEU A 178 -16.57 -6.72 -1.11
CA LEU A 178 -16.31 -5.29 -1.14
C LEU A 178 -15.32 -4.88 -0.04
N LEU A 179 -14.20 -4.34 -0.43
CA LEU A 179 -13.11 -3.97 0.45
C LEU A 179 -12.83 -2.47 0.38
N THR A 180 -12.52 -1.88 1.52
CA THR A 180 -11.93 -0.54 1.54
C THR A 180 -10.56 -0.56 0.91
N LYS A 181 -10.10 0.58 0.43
CA LYS A 181 -8.76 0.76 -0.13
C LYS A 181 -7.66 0.23 0.80
N SER A 182 -7.79 0.43 2.12
CA SER A 182 -6.83 -0.07 3.12
C SER A 182 -6.84 -1.60 3.28
N GLN A 183 -8.00 -2.23 3.17
CA GLN A 183 -8.13 -3.69 3.22
C GLN A 183 -7.56 -4.34 1.96
N ALA A 184 -7.79 -3.74 0.79
CA ALA A 184 -7.23 -4.21 -0.48
C ALA A 184 -5.70 -4.17 -0.51
N TYR A 185 -5.06 -3.26 0.24
CA TYR A 185 -3.61 -3.28 0.41
C TYR A 185 -3.08 -4.50 1.15
N ALA A 186 -3.87 -5.02 2.09
CA ALA A 186 -3.48 -6.20 2.84
C ALA A 186 -3.33 -7.44 1.94
N GLY A 187 -4.03 -7.48 0.81
CA GLY A 187 -3.89 -8.51 -0.23
C GLY A 187 -2.71 -8.28 -1.19
N SER A 188 -1.99 -7.16 -1.08
CA SER A 188 -0.81 -6.90 -1.93
C SER A 188 0.31 -7.89 -1.61
N PRO A 189 0.96 -8.48 -2.64
CA PRO A 189 2.07 -9.41 -2.44
C PRO A 189 3.17 -8.81 -1.54
N GLY A 190 3.57 -9.56 -0.52
CA GLY A 190 4.61 -9.13 0.43
C GLY A 190 4.14 -8.22 1.56
N TYR A 191 2.99 -7.55 1.46
CA TYR A 191 2.53 -6.58 2.48
C TYR A 191 2.36 -7.19 3.87
N SER A 192 1.76 -8.37 3.97
CA SER A 192 1.55 -9.07 5.25
C SER A 192 2.88 -9.46 5.90
N ALA A 193 3.84 -9.96 5.12
CA ALA A 193 5.16 -10.33 5.60
C ALA A 193 5.98 -9.11 6.06
N GLU A 194 5.93 -8.03 5.29
CA GLU A 194 6.58 -6.74 5.65
C GLU A 194 5.98 -6.15 6.94
N THR A 195 4.66 -6.07 7.01
CA THR A 195 3.96 -5.53 8.19
C THR A 195 4.25 -6.37 9.44
N MET A 196 4.24 -7.70 9.31
CA MET A 196 4.59 -8.61 10.40
C MET A 196 6.04 -8.42 10.85
N THR A 197 6.97 -8.32 9.93
CA THR A 197 8.40 -8.09 10.21
C THR A 197 8.61 -6.74 10.91
N MET A 198 7.99 -5.66 10.42
CA MET A 198 8.08 -4.34 11.03
C MET A 198 7.45 -4.31 12.43
N SER A 199 6.32 -5.01 12.62
CA SER A 199 5.67 -5.15 13.93
C SER A 199 6.56 -5.91 14.91
N LEU A 200 7.20 -6.99 14.47
CA LEU A 200 8.13 -7.77 15.28
C LEU A 200 9.34 -6.91 15.71
N ILE A 201 9.97 -6.21 14.77
CA ILE A 201 11.10 -5.31 15.05
C ILE A 201 10.69 -4.24 16.06
N ARG A 202 9.55 -3.58 15.87
CA ARG A 202 9.03 -2.56 16.79
C ARG A 202 8.79 -3.12 18.19
N THR A 203 8.18 -4.30 18.29
CA THR A 203 7.94 -4.98 19.58
C THR A 203 9.25 -5.33 20.26
N PHE A 204 10.22 -5.85 19.52
CA PHE A 204 11.55 -6.19 20.06
C PHE A 204 12.28 -4.94 20.59
N LEU A 205 12.23 -3.84 19.84
CA LEU A 205 12.82 -2.56 20.26
C LEU A 205 12.16 -2.04 21.56
N LEU A 206 10.83 -2.16 21.70
CA LEU A 206 10.12 -1.77 22.92
C LEU A 206 10.56 -2.65 24.11
N VAL A 207 10.67 -3.96 23.92
CA VAL A 207 11.12 -4.88 24.99
C VAL A 207 12.55 -4.56 25.40
N ILE A 208 13.48 -4.39 24.47
CA ILE A 208 14.86 -4.05 24.78
C ILE A 208 14.94 -2.69 25.50
N SER A 209 14.19 -1.69 25.03
CA SER A 209 14.14 -0.37 25.69
C SER A 209 13.64 -0.49 27.12
N ALA A 210 12.59 -1.26 27.37
CA ALA A 210 12.06 -1.49 28.71
C ALA A 210 13.08 -2.19 29.63
N LEU A 211 13.82 -3.18 29.09
CA LEU A 211 14.87 -3.88 29.85
C LEU A 211 16.03 -2.96 30.20
N VAL A 212 16.51 -2.16 29.25
CA VAL A 212 17.58 -1.20 29.48
C VAL A 212 17.20 -0.18 30.55
N VAL A 213 15.98 0.38 30.43
CA VAL A 213 15.45 1.35 31.41
C VAL A 213 15.30 0.68 32.77
N GLY A 214 14.78 -0.54 32.83
CA GLY A 214 14.63 -1.31 34.09
C GLY A 214 15.97 -1.61 34.74
N ALA A 215 16.98 -2.03 33.98
CA ALA A 215 18.33 -2.28 34.48
C ALA A 215 18.95 -0.99 35.05
N PHE A 216 18.82 0.13 34.32
CA PHE A 216 19.33 1.43 34.76
C PHE A 216 18.68 1.87 36.09
N PHE A 217 17.36 1.77 36.22
CA PHE A 217 16.67 2.09 37.46
C PHE A 217 17.04 1.14 38.60
N THR A 218 17.27 -0.13 38.33
CA THR A 218 17.74 -1.09 39.34
C THR A 218 19.11 -0.64 39.91
N VAL A 219 20.03 -0.28 39.05
CA VAL A 219 21.36 0.21 39.45
C VAL A 219 21.22 1.50 40.28
N LEU A 220 20.42 2.47 39.84
CA LEU A 220 20.18 3.70 40.57
C LEU A 220 19.58 3.45 41.96
N THR A 221 18.63 2.52 42.06
CA THR A 221 17.98 2.15 43.34
C THR A 221 19.00 1.52 44.28
N VAL A 222 19.85 0.61 43.81
CA VAL A 222 20.91 -0.01 44.61
C VAL A 222 21.89 1.03 45.11
N GLN A 223 22.34 1.97 44.28
CA GLN A 223 23.25 3.05 44.68
C GLN A 223 22.67 3.96 45.77
N ARG A 224 21.33 4.15 45.80
CA ARG A 224 20.63 4.98 46.79
C ARG A 224 20.25 4.24 48.06
N THR A 225 20.47 2.94 48.18
CA THR A 225 20.08 2.15 49.35
C THR A 225 20.62 2.72 50.67
N ARG A 226 21.84 3.27 50.68
CA ARG A 226 22.45 3.95 51.81
C ARG A 226 21.71 5.21 52.24
N GLN A 227 21.28 6.04 51.27
CA GLN A 227 20.54 7.27 51.51
C GLN A 227 19.13 6.98 52.02
N ILE A 228 18.47 5.97 51.47
CA ILE A 228 17.16 5.49 51.90
C ILE A 228 17.24 4.98 53.37
N GLY A 229 18.30 4.23 53.72
CA GLY A 229 18.55 3.80 55.09
C GLY A 229 18.69 4.96 56.09
N LEU A 230 19.41 6.01 55.69
CA LEU A 230 19.60 7.20 56.53
C LEU A 230 18.27 7.96 56.75
N LEU A 231 17.48 8.15 55.68
CA LEU A 231 16.16 8.79 55.74
C LEU A 231 15.19 8.00 56.64
N LYS A 232 15.22 6.67 56.60
CA LYS A 232 14.46 5.80 57.50
C LYS A 232 14.88 5.95 58.96
N ALA A 233 16.19 6.03 59.21
CA ALA A 233 16.71 6.26 60.54
C ALA A 233 16.31 7.63 61.15
N MET A 234 16.07 8.63 60.26
CA MET A 234 15.54 9.94 60.66
C MET A 234 14.00 9.98 60.74
N GLY A 235 13.31 8.87 60.59
CA GLY A 235 11.86 8.75 60.74
C GLY A 235 11.02 8.94 59.45
N ALA A 236 11.65 8.98 58.27
CA ALA A 236 10.89 9.06 57.02
C ALA A 236 9.98 7.86 56.82
N THR A 237 8.71 8.13 56.42
CA THR A 237 7.74 7.07 56.13
C THR A 237 8.02 6.38 54.77
N ASN A 238 7.65 5.13 54.63
CA ASN A 238 7.80 4.40 53.37
C ASN A 238 7.08 5.11 52.22
N GLY A 239 5.92 5.76 52.49
CA GLY A 239 5.18 6.51 51.48
C GLY A 239 5.93 7.74 50.95
N TYR A 240 6.63 8.46 51.87
CA TYR A 240 7.48 9.60 51.46
C TYR A 240 8.63 9.16 50.55
N ILE A 241 9.37 8.12 50.95
CA ILE A 241 10.49 7.58 50.20
C ILE A 241 10.04 7.09 48.81
N ALA A 242 8.91 6.39 48.76
CA ALA A 242 8.35 5.88 47.48
C ALA A 242 7.95 7.07 46.57
N ARG A 243 7.25 8.07 47.10
CA ARG A 243 6.83 9.23 46.32
C ARG A 243 8.00 10.05 45.79
N ASP A 244 9.04 10.23 46.59
CA ASP A 244 10.27 10.95 46.18
C ASP A 244 11.00 10.20 45.08
N SER A 245 11.15 8.85 45.22
CA SER A 245 11.79 8.02 44.22
C SER A 245 11.00 7.96 42.90
N VAL A 246 9.67 7.81 42.96
CA VAL A 246 8.81 7.81 41.77
C VAL A 246 8.81 9.19 41.09
N GLY A 247 8.78 10.27 41.86
CA GLY A 247 8.81 11.64 41.32
C GLY A 247 10.10 11.92 40.53
N GLN A 248 11.24 11.49 41.05
CA GLN A 248 12.54 11.66 40.38
C GLN A 248 12.62 10.78 39.10
N MET A 249 12.10 9.55 39.18
CA MET A 249 12.05 8.66 38.01
C MET A 249 11.15 9.23 36.90
N ALA A 250 9.99 9.72 37.26
CA ALA A 250 9.05 10.35 36.33
C ALA A 250 9.66 11.56 35.62
N LEU A 251 10.40 12.40 36.36
CA LEU A 251 11.09 13.55 35.80
C LEU A 251 12.19 13.15 34.81
N LEU A 252 13.01 12.15 35.17
CA LEU A 252 14.06 11.64 34.28
C LEU A 252 13.49 11.07 32.99
N VAL A 253 12.44 10.25 33.09
CA VAL A 253 11.75 9.68 31.93
C VAL A 253 11.13 10.78 31.06
N ALA A 254 10.50 11.79 31.66
CA ALA A 254 9.91 12.89 30.89
C ALA A 254 10.97 13.70 30.13
N VAL A 255 12.10 14.01 30.77
CA VAL A 255 13.22 14.73 30.13
C VAL A 255 13.83 13.88 29.00
N ALA A 256 14.14 12.62 29.28
CA ALA A 256 14.72 11.69 28.28
C ALA A 256 13.79 11.51 27.08
N SER A 257 12.48 11.33 27.31
CA SER A 257 11.48 11.23 26.26
C SER A 257 11.36 12.51 25.45
N GLY A 258 11.40 13.68 26.10
CA GLY A 258 11.37 14.97 25.41
C GLY A 258 12.57 15.17 24.49
N VAL A 259 13.77 14.83 24.96
CA VAL A 259 15.00 14.88 24.16
C VAL A 259 14.94 13.86 23.00
N GLY A 260 14.43 12.65 23.24
CA GLY A 260 14.29 11.62 22.21
C GLY A 260 13.31 12.04 21.10
N VAL A 261 12.16 12.60 21.46
CA VAL A 261 11.17 13.10 20.48
C VAL A 261 11.75 14.29 19.70
N ALA A 262 12.40 15.23 20.35
CA ALA A 262 13.01 16.39 19.68
C ALA A 262 14.13 15.96 18.72
N GLY A 263 14.99 15.00 19.14
CA GLY A 263 16.04 14.45 18.30
C GLY A 263 15.48 13.67 17.11
N GLY A 264 14.44 12.87 17.32
CA GLY A 264 13.77 12.13 16.25
C GLY A 264 13.11 13.05 15.22
N ALA A 265 12.47 14.13 15.65
CA ALA A 265 11.87 15.12 14.76
C ALA A 265 12.92 15.84 13.88
N LEU A 266 14.12 16.09 14.41
CA LEU A 266 15.22 16.73 13.68
C LEU A 266 15.83 15.82 12.59
N VAL A 267 15.75 14.50 12.75
CA VAL A 267 16.29 13.53 11.76
C VAL A 267 15.30 13.29 10.62
N VAL A 268 14.00 13.52 10.86
CA VAL A 268 12.93 13.29 9.87
C VAL A 268 12.59 14.57 9.07
N ALA A 269 13.00 15.75 9.56
CA ALA A 269 12.87 17.02 8.84
C ALA A 269 14.02 17.26 7.86
#